data_f72fb35bfdba09c35ab303e965a8a32d
#
_entry.id   f72fb35bfdba09c35ab303e965a8a32d
#
_cell.length_a   1.000
_cell.length_b   1.000
_cell.length_c   1.000
_cell.angle_alpha   90.00
_cell.angle_beta   90.00
_cell.angle_gamma   90.00
#
_symmetry.space_group_name_H-M   'P 1'
#
loop_
_entity.id
_entity.type
_entity.pdbx_description
1 polymer ?
#
loop_
_entity_poly.entity_id
_entity_poly.type
_entity_poly.pdbx_seq_one_letter_code
_entity_poly.pdbx_strand_id
1 'polypeptide(L)'
;MIQGSAPETALRRAVFLDRDGVINKSLIRNGRPYAPTALTDFEILPGVAGALLKLRRAGYLNIVVTNQPDIKTGKQSPEILQLMHERLAKELALDDIQCCPHTDEDKCTCRKPHPGMLLDATERLQIDLTASWMIGDRWSDIAAGQAAGCRCFFIDHGYVERQPEPPFSRAASLPEAVDEIVGMI
;
A
#
# COMPACT_ATOMS: atom_id res chain seq x y z
N MET A 1 5.92 -32.50 35.06
CA MET A 1 6.05 -31.06 34.70
C MET A 1 5.51 -30.89 33.28
N ILE A 2 4.31 -30.34 33.15
CA ILE A 2 3.66 -30.09 31.86
C ILE A 2 4.15 -28.72 31.45
N GLN A 3 5.04 -28.68 30.44
CA GLN A 3 5.40 -27.42 29.79
C GLN A 3 4.17 -26.93 29.03
N GLY A 4 3.52 -25.90 29.56
CA GLY A 4 2.49 -25.19 28.85
C GLY A 4 3.12 -24.46 27.65
N SER A 5 2.81 -24.93 26.43
CA SER A 5 3.11 -24.20 25.21
C SER A 5 2.42 -22.83 25.30
N ALA A 6 3.19 -21.74 25.13
CA ALA A 6 2.61 -20.42 24.95
C ALA A 6 1.56 -20.47 23.84
N PRO A 7 0.43 -19.78 23.95
CA PRO A 7 -0.56 -19.75 22.89
C PRO A 7 0.10 -19.22 21.61
N GLU A 8 0.04 -20.03 20.56
CA GLU A 8 0.47 -19.65 19.22
C GLU A 8 -0.39 -18.45 18.81
N THR A 9 0.22 -17.26 18.79
CA THR A 9 -0.48 -16.03 18.39
C THR A 9 -0.91 -16.20 16.95
N ALA A 10 -2.22 -16.25 16.72
CA ALA A 10 -2.77 -16.37 15.37
C ALA A 10 -2.27 -15.23 14.49
N LEU A 11 -1.76 -15.56 13.30
CA LEU A 11 -1.29 -14.59 12.32
C LEU A 11 -2.43 -13.65 11.92
N ARG A 12 -2.10 -12.39 11.68
CA ARG A 12 -3.06 -11.31 11.33
C ARG A 12 -3.19 -11.20 9.83
N ARG A 13 -4.35 -10.79 9.37
CA ARG A 13 -4.57 -10.45 7.95
C ARG A 13 -4.31 -8.96 7.72
N ALA A 14 -3.76 -8.60 6.57
CA ALA A 14 -3.51 -7.21 6.21
C ALA A 14 -3.98 -6.88 4.78
N VAL A 15 -4.24 -5.60 4.55
CA VAL A 15 -4.32 -5.01 3.22
C VAL A 15 -3.18 -4.02 3.12
N PHE A 16 -2.22 -4.33 2.25
CA PHE A 16 -1.15 -3.44 1.85
C PHE A 16 -1.67 -2.50 0.77
N LEU A 17 -1.41 -1.23 0.91
CA LEU A 17 -1.99 -0.17 0.10
C LEU A 17 -0.89 0.69 -0.48
N ASP A 18 -0.83 0.88 -1.80
CA ASP A 18 -0.06 2.01 -2.30
C ASP A 18 -0.69 3.32 -1.85
N ARG A 19 0.08 4.38 -1.86
CA ARG A 19 -0.34 5.70 -1.40
C ARG A 19 -0.93 6.53 -2.54
N ASP A 20 -0.09 6.84 -3.53
CA ASP A 20 -0.40 7.79 -4.59
C ASP A 20 -1.21 7.12 -5.71
N GLY A 21 -2.44 7.55 -5.93
CA GLY A 21 -3.40 6.92 -6.84
C GLY A 21 -4.34 5.91 -6.19
N VAL A 22 -4.07 5.50 -4.93
CA VAL A 22 -4.91 4.58 -4.15
C VAL A 22 -5.56 5.30 -2.96
N ILE A 23 -4.76 5.94 -2.13
CA ILE A 23 -5.21 6.67 -0.93
C ILE A 23 -5.37 8.16 -1.24
N ASN A 24 -4.38 8.75 -1.89
CA ASN A 24 -4.44 10.14 -2.33
C ASN A 24 -4.28 10.26 -3.85
N LYS A 25 -4.71 11.39 -4.37
CA LYS A 25 -4.64 11.70 -5.79
C LYS A 25 -3.21 11.76 -6.28
N SER A 26 -2.92 11.09 -7.40
CA SER A 26 -1.69 11.26 -8.17
C SER A 26 -1.77 12.49 -9.08
N LEU A 27 -0.64 13.13 -9.31
CA LEU A 27 -0.51 14.18 -10.32
C LEU A 27 -0.22 13.53 -11.68
N ILE A 28 -1.08 13.78 -12.68
CA ILE A 28 -0.92 13.17 -14.00
C ILE A 28 -0.18 14.14 -14.93
N ARG A 29 0.95 13.69 -15.51
CA ARG A 29 1.72 14.42 -16.50
C ARG A 29 2.03 13.51 -17.68
N ASN A 30 1.59 13.87 -18.87
CA ASN A 30 1.74 13.04 -20.09
C ASN A 30 1.26 11.59 -19.91
N GLY A 31 0.11 11.42 -19.23
CA GLY A 31 -0.48 10.10 -18.97
C GLY A 31 0.23 9.25 -17.90
N ARG A 32 1.24 9.79 -17.20
CA ARG A 32 1.98 9.08 -16.14
C ARG A 32 1.68 9.67 -14.76
N PRO A 33 1.57 8.83 -13.71
CA PRO A 33 1.34 9.29 -12.36
C PRO A 33 2.64 9.76 -11.69
N TYR A 34 2.50 10.81 -10.87
CA TYR A 34 3.56 11.35 -10.01
C TYR A 34 2.99 11.61 -8.62
N ALA A 35 3.82 11.43 -7.61
CA ALA A 35 3.48 11.80 -6.24
C ALA A 35 3.34 13.33 -6.10
N PRO A 36 2.41 13.84 -5.28
CA PRO A 36 2.40 15.24 -4.88
C PRO A 36 3.65 15.55 -4.04
N THR A 37 4.31 16.67 -4.33
CA THR A 37 5.51 17.12 -3.62
C THR A 37 5.24 18.29 -2.66
N ALA A 38 4.02 18.85 -2.69
CA ALA A 38 3.55 19.90 -1.78
C ALA A 38 2.28 19.48 -1.06
N LEU A 39 2.11 19.95 0.20
CA LEU A 39 0.90 19.68 0.99
C LEU A 39 -0.38 20.21 0.34
N THR A 40 -0.28 21.30 -0.43
CA THR A 40 -1.41 21.88 -1.17
C THR A 40 -1.98 20.96 -2.24
N ASP A 41 -1.14 20.07 -2.77
CA ASP A 41 -1.51 19.12 -3.83
C ASP A 41 -1.89 17.76 -3.27
N PHE A 42 -1.76 17.58 -1.94
CA PHE A 42 -2.03 16.31 -1.26
C PHE A 42 -3.50 16.20 -0.88
N GLU A 43 -4.27 15.51 -1.71
CA GLU A 43 -5.71 15.33 -1.59
C GLU A 43 -6.05 13.85 -1.36
N ILE A 44 -6.67 13.52 -0.21
CA ILE A 44 -7.18 12.16 0.06
C ILE A 44 -8.38 11.90 -0.86
N LEU A 45 -8.38 10.74 -1.53
CA LEU A 45 -9.43 10.38 -2.46
C LEU A 45 -10.77 10.13 -1.76
N PRO A 46 -11.90 10.43 -2.42
CA PRO A 46 -13.22 10.20 -1.87
C PRO A 46 -13.45 8.72 -1.48
N GLY A 47 -14.10 8.50 -0.34
CA GLY A 47 -14.47 7.16 0.12
C GLY A 47 -13.36 6.36 0.81
N VAL A 48 -12.08 6.79 0.73
CA VAL A 48 -10.92 6.08 1.32
C VAL A 48 -11.09 5.86 2.82
N ALA A 49 -11.46 6.89 3.59
CA ALA A 49 -11.63 6.76 5.04
C ALA A 49 -12.69 5.69 5.40
N GLY A 50 -13.81 5.67 4.69
CA GLY A 50 -14.87 4.67 4.88
C GLY A 50 -14.40 3.26 4.51
N ALA A 51 -13.67 3.11 3.42
CA ALA A 51 -13.11 1.84 2.96
C ALA A 51 -12.13 1.24 3.98
N LEU A 52 -11.21 2.04 4.50
CA LEU A 52 -10.24 1.59 5.52
C LEU A 52 -10.93 1.20 6.85
N LEU A 53 -11.95 1.94 7.27
CA LEU A 53 -12.77 1.54 8.42
C LEU A 53 -13.50 0.21 8.20
N LYS A 54 -13.98 -0.04 6.97
CA LYS A 54 -14.64 -1.30 6.60
C LYS A 54 -13.65 -2.48 6.67
N LEU A 55 -12.44 -2.33 6.15
CA LEU A 55 -11.37 -3.33 6.27
C LEU A 55 -11.00 -3.62 7.73
N ARG A 56 -10.85 -2.58 8.55
CA ARG A 56 -10.55 -2.73 9.99
C ARG A 56 -11.65 -3.50 10.71
N ARG A 57 -12.93 -3.20 10.43
CA ARG A 57 -14.08 -3.95 10.99
C ARG A 57 -14.11 -5.40 10.54
N ALA A 58 -13.60 -5.69 9.34
CA ALA A 58 -13.46 -7.04 8.82
C ALA A 58 -12.20 -7.78 9.35
N GLY A 59 -11.43 -7.15 10.25
CA GLY A 59 -10.28 -7.76 10.92
C GLY A 59 -8.95 -7.67 10.13
N TYR A 60 -8.85 -6.75 9.16
CA TYR A 60 -7.61 -6.48 8.45
C TYR A 60 -6.83 -5.32 9.08
N LEU A 61 -5.50 -5.43 9.05
CA LEU A 61 -4.60 -4.29 9.21
C LEU A 61 -4.55 -3.50 7.90
N ASN A 62 -4.51 -2.18 8.00
CA ASN A 62 -4.33 -1.27 6.87
C ASN A 62 -2.90 -0.74 6.87
N ILE A 63 -2.07 -1.16 5.93
CA ILE A 63 -0.65 -0.84 5.89
C ILE A 63 -0.32 -0.14 4.57
N VAL A 64 0.18 1.08 4.66
CA VAL A 64 0.66 1.81 3.48
C VAL A 64 2.06 1.33 3.12
N VAL A 65 2.30 1.06 1.82
CA VAL A 65 3.61 0.69 1.25
C VAL A 65 3.89 1.54 0.02
N THR A 66 4.73 2.57 0.14
CA THR A 66 4.87 3.60 -0.88
C THR A 66 6.32 3.84 -1.32
N ASN A 67 6.54 4.00 -2.65
CA ASN A 67 7.80 4.41 -3.23
C ASN A 67 7.86 5.94 -3.35
N GLN A 68 8.83 6.57 -2.68
CA GLN A 68 8.99 8.03 -2.65
C GLN A 68 10.41 8.46 -3.08
N PRO A 69 10.81 8.20 -4.35
CA PRO A 69 12.19 8.48 -4.80
C PRO A 69 12.51 9.98 -4.86
N ASP A 70 11.49 10.84 -4.85
CA ASP A 70 11.66 12.29 -4.89
C ASP A 70 12.34 12.85 -3.64
N ILE A 71 12.36 12.11 -2.54
CA ILE A 71 13.17 12.40 -1.35
C ILE A 71 14.66 12.32 -1.71
N LYS A 72 15.11 11.21 -2.29
CA LYS A 72 16.52 11.03 -2.63
C LYS A 72 16.98 11.97 -3.75
N THR A 73 16.10 12.24 -4.71
CA THR A 73 16.41 13.16 -5.82
C THR A 73 16.30 14.64 -5.43
N GLY A 74 15.90 14.95 -4.20
CA GLY A 74 15.74 16.32 -3.69
C GLY A 74 14.57 17.10 -4.28
N LYS A 75 13.64 16.44 -4.96
CA LYS A 75 12.42 17.07 -5.52
C LYS A 75 11.33 17.25 -4.47
N GLN A 76 11.38 16.50 -3.37
CA GLN A 76 10.50 16.61 -2.22
C GLN A 76 11.32 16.65 -0.94
N SER A 77 10.95 17.52 0.02
CA SER A 77 11.61 17.53 1.31
C SER A 77 11.09 16.41 2.22
N PRO A 78 11.97 15.80 3.05
CA PRO A 78 11.57 14.80 4.05
C PRO A 78 10.50 15.32 5.01
N GLU A 79 10.57 16.61 5.40
CA GLU A 79 9.63 17.24 6.32
C GLU A 79 8.21 17.31 5.72
N ILE A 80 8.11 17.67 4.43
CA ILE A 80 6.80 17.71 3.72
C ILE A 80 6.22 16.29 3.60
N LEU A 81 7.04 15.29 3.28
CA LEU A 81 6.61 13.90 3.25
C LEU A 81 6.11 13.43 4.63
N GLN A 82 6.84 13.78 5.69
CA GLN A 82 6.46 13.45 7.06
C GLN A 82 5.11 14.07 7.42
N LEU A 83 4.87 15.35 7.11
CA LEU A 83 3.58 16.02 7.33
C LEU A 83 2.43 15.34 6.55
N MET A 84 2.68 14.86 5.31
CA MET A 84 1.69 14.07 4.57
C MET A 84 1.36 12.77 5.29
N HIS A 85 2.35 12.04 5.78
CA HIS A 85 2.15 10.79 6.50
C HIS A 85 1.45 10.99 7.85
N GLU A 86 1.79 12.04 8.59
CA GLU A 86 1.09 12.43 9.83
C GLU A 86 -0.39 12.75 9.58
N ARG A 87 -0.69 13.45 8.48
CA ARG A 87 -2.05 13.72 8.07
C ARG A 87 -2.81 12.43 7.78
N LEU A 88 -2.20 11.49 7.03
CA LEU A 88 -2.82 10.18 6.76
C LEU A 88 -3.07 9.42 8.06
N ALA A 89 -2.09 9.34 8.97
CA ALA A 89 -2.22 8.63 10.23
C ALA A 89 -3.30 9.25 11.14
N LYS A 90 -3.52 10.56 11.06
CA LYS A 90 -4.55 11.29 11.82
C LYS A 90 -5.96 11.11 11.25
N GLU A 91 -6.09 11.15 9.91
CA GLU A 91 -7.40 11.17 9.24
C GLU A 91 -7.91 9.78 8.86
N LEU A 92 -7.03 8.77 8.80
CA LEU A 92 -7.34 7.44 8.28
C LEU A 92 -7.06 6.35 9.31
N ALA A 93 -7.81 5.24 9.17
CA ALA A 93 -7.64 4.06 10.01
C ALA A 93 -6.44 3.21 9.54
N LEU A 94 -5.22 3.75 9.63
CA LEU A 94 -3.97 3.07 9.29
C LEU A 94 -3.32 2.43 10.52
N ASP A 95 -2.64 1.31 10.32
CA ASP A 95 -1.91 0.58 11.35
C ASP A 95 -0.39 0.75 11.17
N ASP A 96 0.08 1.02 9.94
CA ASP A 96 1.49 1.28 9.63
C ASP A 96 1.66 2.02 8.30
N ILE A 97 2.81 2.70 8.13
CA ILE A 97 3.23 3.36 6.89
C ILE A 97 4.69 2.99 6.60
N GLN A 98 4.92 2.21 5.56
CA GLN A 98 6.24 1.86 5.04
C GLN A 98 6.57 2.74 3.83
N CYS A 99 7.75 3.34 3.83
CA CYS A 99 8.19 4.24 2.77
C CYS A 99 9.57 3.84 2.25
N CYS A 100 9.71 3.71 0.94
CA CYS A 100 10.99 3.53 0.29
C CYS A 100 11.41 4.83 -0.40
N PRO A 101 12.45 5.54 0.07
CA PRO A 101 12.94 6.78 -0.54
C PRO A 101 13.93 6.54 -1.69
N HIS A 102 14.27 5.29 -1.98
CA HIS A 102 15.31 4.92 -2.93
C HIS A 102 14.87 5.03 -4.39
N THR A 103 15.85 5.26 -5.28
CA THR A 103 15.70 5.16 -6.74
C THR A 103 15.99 3.73 -7.22
N ASP A 104 15.82 3.46 -8.51
CA ASP A 104 16.16 2.14 -9.09
C ASP A 104 17.67 1.85 -9.07
N GLU A 105 18.50 2.90 -9.08
CA GLU A 105 19.96 2.80 -9.02
C GLU A 105 20.48 2.26 -7.68
N ASP A 106 19.70 2.43 -6.60
CA ASP A 106 20.08 1.96 -5.26
C ASP A 106 20.01 0.45 -5.08
N LYS A 107 19.30 -0.25 -5.96
CA LYS A 107 19.12 -1.70 -5.94
C LYS A 107 18.69 -2.24 -4.56
N CYS A 108 17.90 -1.45 -3.82
CA CYS A 108 17.41 -1.83 -2.50
C CYS A 108 16.32 -2.91 -2.61
N THR A 109 16.10 -3.63 -1.53
CA THR A 109 15.06 -4.67 -1.44
C THR A 109 13.67 -4.13 -1.12
N CYS A 110 13.57 -2.87 -0.63
CA CYS A 110 12.30 -2.29 -0.21
C CYS A 110 11.49 -1.64 -1.35
N ARG A 111 12.15 -1.13 -2.41
CA ARG A 111 11.47 -0.46 -3.51
C ARG A 111 10.67 -1.44 -4.34
N LYS A 112 9.34 -1.25 -4.43
CA LYS A 112 8.48 -1.99 -5.36
C LYS A 112 9.00 -1.86 -6.80
N PRO A 113 9.16 -2.96 -7.57
CA PRO A 113 8.47 -4.25 -7.43
C PRO A 113 9.06 -5.25 -6.44
N HIS A 114 10.13 -4.93 -5.70
CA HIS A 114 10.62 -5.82 -4.65
C HIS A 114 9.65 -5.82 -3.46
N PRO A 115 9.46 -6.98 -2.79
CA PRO A 115 8.48 -7.13 -1.72
C PRO A 115 8.95 -6.66 -0.33
N GLY A 116 10.14 -6.06 -0.21
CA GLY A 116 10.81 -5.83 1.07
C GLY A 116 9.96 -5.06 2.09
N MET A 117 9.21 -4.02 1.69
CA MET A 117 8.32 -3.31 2.62
C MET A 117 7.19 -4.20 3.16
N LEU A 118 6.64 -5.10 2.32
CA LEU A 118 5.59 -6.04 2.73
C LEU A 118 6.16 -7.08 3.71
N LEU A 119 7.34 -7.63 3.40
CA LEU A 119 8.00 -8.63 4.22
C LEU A 119 8.42 -8.07 5.59
N ASP A 120 8.95 -6.84 5.63
CA ASP A 120 9.32 -6.15 6.87
C ASP A 120 8.11 -5.93 7.79
N ALA A 121 7.00 -5.43 7.23
CA ALA A 121 5.75 -5.28 7.97
C ALA A 121 5.21 -6.63 8.45
N THR A 122 5.35 -7.68 7.65
CA THR A 122 4.91 -9.05 7.98
C THR A 122 5.66 -9.59 9.20
N GLU A 123 6.97 -9.44 9.24
CA GLU A 123 7.79 -9.87 10.37
C GLU A 123 7.43 -9.12 11.66
N ARG A 124 7.31 -7.78 11.59
CA ARG A 124 7.01 -6.93 12.75
C ARG A 124 5.59 -7.10 13.29
N LEU A 125 4.61 -7.34 12.42
CA LEU A 125 3.20 -7.35 12.79
C LEU A 125 2.59 -8.76 12.77
N GLN A 126 3.38 -9.80 12.49
CA GLN A 126 2.98 -11.21 12.43
C GLN A 126 1.80 -11.42 11.46
N ILE A 127 2.02 -11.09 10.17
CA ILE A 127 1.00 -11.13 9.13
C ILE A 127 1.04 -12.46 8.37
N ASP A 128 -0.14 -13.02 8.07
CA ASP A 128 -0.32 -14.06 7.07
C ASP A 128 -0.48 -13.42 5.69
N LEU A 129 0.56 -13.47 4.88
CA LEU A 129 0.56 -12.92 3.53
C LEU A 129 -0.43 -13.64 2.61
N THR A 130 -0.66 -14.94 2.81
CA THR A 130 -1.57 -15.74 1.98
C THR A 130 -3.04 -15.38 2.21
N ALA A 131 -3.36 -14.86 3.40
CA ALA A 131 -4.67 -14.33 3.76
C ALA A 131 -4.76 -12.79 3.58
N SER A 132 -3.75 -12.18 2.98
CA SER A 132 -3.60 -10.72 2.84
C SER A 132 -3.70 -10.26 1.38
N TRP A 133 -3.85 -8.96 1.21
CA TRP A 133 -4.02 -8.32 -0.09
C TRP A 133 -2.99 -7.22 -0.33
N MET A 134 -2.60 -7.02 -1.58
CA MET A 134 -1.95 -5.81 -2.07
C MET A 134 -2.89 -5.06 -3.02
N ILE A 135 -3.14 -3.78 -2.77
CA ILE A 135 -3.91 -2.90 -3.64
C ILE A 135 -3.00 -1.79 -4.14
N GLY A 136 -2.88 -1.66 -5.45
CA GLY A 136 -2.03 -0.66 -6.08
C GLY A 136 -2.57 -0.25 -7.45
N ASP A 137 -2.08 0.88 -7.96
CA ASP A 137 -2.45 1.45 -9.25
C ASP A 137 -1.35 1.31 -10.32
N ARG A 138 -0.22 0.68 -9.93
CA ARG A 138 0.92 0.45 -10.82
C ARG A 138 1.31 -1.02 -10.90
N TRP A 139 1.91 -1.40 -12.04
CA TRP A 139 2.43 -2.76 -12.25
C TRP A 139 3.40 -3.20 -11.13
N SER A 140 4.20 -2.27 -10.59
CA SER A 140 5.18 -2.54 -9.55
C SER A 140 4.55 -2.93 -8.21
N ASP A 141 3.34 -2.43 -7.92
CA ASP A 141 2.58 -2.78 -6.74
C ASP A 141 2.13 -4.23 -6.80
N ILE A 142 1.54 -4.58 -7.94
CA ILE A 142 1.05 -5.93 -8.18
C ILE A 142 2.20 -6.94 -8.15
N ALA A 143 3.32 -6.62 -8.80
CA ALA A 143 4.51 -7.47 -8.77
C ALA A 143 5.08 -7.64 -7.36
N ALA A 144 5.11 -6.58 -6.53
CA ALA A 144 5.54 -6.67 -5.13
C ALA A 144 4.59 -7.54 -4.30
N GLY A 145 3.26 -7.37 -4.45
CA GLY A 145 2.25 -8.18 -3.77
C GLY A 145 2.36 -9.65 -4.13
N GLN A 146 2.49 -9.97 -5.42
CA GLN A 146 2.67 -11.34 -5.92
C GLN A 146 3.97 -11.96 -5.38
N ALA A 147 5.07 -11.22 -5.41
CA ALA A 147 6.36 -11.68 -4.89
C ALA A 147 6.34 -11.94 -3.37
N ALA A 148 5.50 -11.21 -2.63
CA ALA A 148 5.25 -11.43 -1.21
C ALA A 148 4.28 -12.60 -0.94
N GLY A 149 3.53 -13.07 -1.93
CA GLY A 149 2.51 -14.12 -1.76
C GLY A 149 1.10 -13.61 -1.43
N CYS A 150 0.84 -12.32 -1.60
CA CYS A 150 -0.47 -11.72 -1.43
C CYS A 150 -1.38 -11.92 -2.65
N ARG A 151 -2.69 -11.90 -2.43
CA ARG A 151 -3.67 -11.65 -3.49
C ARG A 151 -3.60 -10.15 -3.86
N CYS A 152 -3.92 -9.81 -5.11
CA CYS A 152 -3.72 -8.44 -5.60
C CYS A 152 -4.98 -7.85 -6.22
N PHE A 153 -5.23 -6.56 -5.96
CA PHE A 153 -6.15 -5.71 -6.71
C PHE A 153 -5.39 -4.61 -7.44
N PHE A 154 -5.64 -4.49 -8.73
CA PHE A 154 -5.12 -3.40 -9.56
C PHE A 154 -6.19 -2.33 -9.77
N ILE A 155 -5.91 -1.10 -9.34
CA ILE A 155 -6.74 0.07 -9.63
C ILE A 155 -6.29 0.66 -10.95
N ASP A 156 -7.09 0.46 -11.99
CA ASP A 156 -6.71 0.85 -13.35
C ASP A 156 -7.15 2.28 -13.69
N HIS A 157 -6.21 3.20 -13.63
CA HIS A 157 -6.41 4.60 -14.03
C HIS A 157 -6.08 4.86 -15.50
N GLY A 158 -5.73 3.84 -16.28
CA GLY A 158 -5.36 3.98 -17.68
C GLY A 158 -4.03 4.70 -17.93
N TYR A 159 -3.06 4.57 -17.02
CA TYR A 159 -1.75 5.21 -17.18
C TYR A 159 -0.97 4.70 -18.40
N VAL A 160 -0.20 5.61 -19.01
CA VAL A 160 0.71 5.26 -20.10
C VAL A 160 1.98 4.66 -19.51
N GLU A 161 1.89 3.40 -19.06
CA GLU A 161 3.01 2.63 -18.52
C GLU A 161 2.82 1.13 -18.73
N ARG A 162 3.81 0.33 -18.33
CA ARG A 162 3.72 -1.13 -18.32
C ARG A 162 2.50 -1.57 -17.50
N GLN A 163 1.75 -2.53 -18.04
CA GLN A 163 0.64 -3.16 -17.34
C GLN A 163 1.15 -4.28 -16.40
N PRO A 164 0.44 -4.56 -15.28
CA PRO A 164 0.79 -5.66 -14.40
C PRO A 164 0.56 -7.02 -15.07
N GLU A 165 1.34 -8.02 -14.66
CA GLU A 165 1.16 -9.41 -15.06
C GLU A 165 0.16 -10.11 -14.13
N PRO A 166 -0.76 -10.96 -14.66
CA PRO A 166 -1.69 -11.71 -13.80
C PRO A 166 -0.94 -12.75 -12.93
N PRO A 167 -1.56 -13.23 -11.82
CA PRO A 167 -2.96 -13.06 -11.46
C PRO A 167 -3.23 -11.81 -10.59
N PHE A 168 -4.28 -11.08 -10.90
CA PHE A 168 -4.82 -10.00 -10.06
C PHE A 168 -6.31 -9.76 -10.39
N SER A 169 -7.06 -9.14 -9.47
CA SER A 169 -8.38 -8.58 -9.72
C SER A 169 -8.28 -7.10 -10.11
N ARG A 170 -9.27 -6.55 -10.81
CA ARG A 170 -9.33 -5.11 -11.15
C ARG A 170 -10.46 -4.44 -10.36
N ALA A 171 -10.23 -3.18 -10.01
CA ALA A 171 -11.23 -2.29 -9.46
C ALA A 171 -11.02 -0.87 -9.99
N ALA A 172 -12.07 -0.05 -10.02
CA ALA A 172 -11.97 1.35 -10.42
C ALA A 172 -11.51 2.26 -9.28
N SER A 173 -11.56 1.78 -8.02
CA SER A 173 -11.21 2.56 -6.84
C SER A 173 -10.91 1.67 -5.63
N LEU A 174 -10.27 2.26 -4.60
CA LEU A 174 -10.08 1.57 -3.32
C LEU A 174 -11.41 1.13 -2.67
N PRO A 175 -12.47 1.98 -2.60
CA PRO A 175 -13.77 1.53 -2.08
C PRO A 175 -14.33 0.29 -2.78
N GLU A 176 -14.25 0.22 -4.11
CA GLU A 176 -14.73 -0.92 -4.87
C GLU A 176 -13.92 -2.20 -4.56
N ALA A 177 -12.58 -2.12 -4.57
CA ALA A 177 -11.73 -3.25 -4.19
C ALA A 177 -12.04 -3.75 -2.77
N VAL A 178 -12.28 -2.83 -1.83
CA VAL A 178 -12.62 -3.16 -0.44
C VAL A 178 -14.00 -3.82 -0.34
N ASP A 179 -14.97 -3.38 -1.11
CA ASP A 179 -16.31 -3.99 -1.14
C ASP A 179 -16.23 -5.44 -1.61
N GLU A 180 -15.41 -5.72 -2.63
CA GLU A 180 -15.17 -7.09 -3.09
C GLU A 180 -14.44 -7.93 -2.04
N ILE A 181 -13.34 -7.42 -1.44
CA ILE A 181 -12.58 -8.15 -0.41
C ILE A 181 -13.49 -8.54 0.77
N VAL A 182 -14.30 -7.61 1.25
CA VAL A 182 -15.20 -7.87 2.40
C VAL A 182 -16.36 -8.78 2.00
N GLY A 183 -16.82 -8.74 0.76
CA GLY A 183 -17.84 -9.64 0.23
C GLY A 183 -17.39 -11.10 0.08
N MET A 184 -16.07 -11.37 0.14
CA MET A 184 -15.49 -12.72 0.05
C MET A 184 -15.33 -13.41 1.42
N ILE A 185 -15.63 -12.72 2.52
CA ILE A 185 -15.54 -13.24 3.91
C ILE A 185 -16.89 -13.76 4.36
#